data_7457a1f71bf3fda606645eb50778bf49
#
_entry.id   7457a1f71bf3fda606645eb50778bf49
#
_cell.length_a   1.000
_cell.length_b   1.000
_cell.length_c   1.000
_cell.angle_alpha   90.00
_cell.angle_beta   90.00
_cell.angle_gamma   90.00
#
_symmetry.space_group_name_H-M   'P 1'
#
loop_
_entity.id
_entity.type
_entity.pdbx_description
1 polymer ?
#
loop_
_entity_poly.entity_id
_entity_poly.type
_entity_poly.pdbx_seq_one_letter_code
_entity_poly.pdbx_strand_id
1 'polypeptide(L)' 'MSDHSEAQDQDSLADARAIFVLIILAVSTAVFWVSQQ' A
#
# COMPACT_ATOMS: atom_id res chain seq x y z
N MET A 1 -8.26 19.67 -10.38
CA MET A 1 -8.12 18.85 -9.88
C MET A 1 -9.08 18.43 -9.06
N SER A 2 -9.49 19.11 -8.38
CA SER A 2 -10.36 18.66 -7.52
C SER A 2 -11.61 18.21 -8.11
N ASP A 3 -11.89 18.57 -9.28
CA ASP A 3 -13.11 18.13 -9.72
C ASP A 3 -13.07 16.72 -10.06
N HIS A 4 -12.08 15.99 -9.73
CA HIS A 4 -12.10 14.64 -9.92
C HIS A 4 -13.25 14.07 -9.22
N SER A 5 -13.90 13.14 -9.75
CA SER A 5 -15.03 12.57 -9.11
C SER A 5 -14.61 11.85 -7.88
N GLU A 6 -15.47 11.72 -6.95
CA GLU A 6 -15.16 11.03 -5.74
C GLU A 6 -14.81 9.60 -6.01
N ALA A 7 -15.40 9.01 -7.01
CA ALA A 7 -15.09 7.62 -7.35
C ALA A 7 -13.63 7.51 -7.75
N GLN A 8 -13.14 8.50 -8.45
CA GLN A 8 -11.76 8.46 -8.87
C GLN A 8 -10.85 8.63 -7.67
N ASP A 9 -11.21 9.49 -6.74
CA ASP A 9 -10.41 9.66 -5.55
C ASP A 9 -10.40 8.40 -4.73
N GLN A 10 -11.52 7.73 -4.59
CA GLN A 10 -11.58 6.53 -3.83
C GLN A 10 -10.78 5.42 -4.49
N ASP A 11 -10.82 5.39 -5.80
CA ASP A 11 -10.08 4.39 -6.52
C ASP A 11 -8.60 4.58 -6.30
N SER A 12 -8.14 5.81 -6.36
CA SER A 12 -6.75 6.13 -6.15
C SER A 12 -6.35 5.80 -4.74
N LEU A 13 -7.21 6.09 -3.79
CA LEU A 13 -6.93 5.83 -2.42
C LEU A 13 -6.84 4.34 -2.17
N ALA A 14 -7.74 3.55 -2.74
CA ALA A 14 -7.72 2.12 -2.57
C ALA A 14 -6.47 1.52 -3.18
N ASP A 15 -6.07 2.05 -4.31
CA ASP A 15 -4.88 1.57 -4.97
C ASP A 15 -3.65 1.88 -4.13
N ALA A 16 -3.54 3.08 -3.63
CA ALA A 16 -2.41 3.47 -2.81
C ALA A 16 -2.38 2.64 -1.55
N ARG A 17 -3.54 2.33 -1.00
CA ARG A 17 -3.60 1.54 0.20
C ARG A 17 -3.12 0.13 -0.07
N ALA A 18 -3.50 -0.44 -1.20
CA ALA A 18 -3.07 -1.77 -1.54
C ALA A 18 -1.56 -1.82 -1.69
N ILE A 19 -0.99 -0.83 -2.34
CA ILE A 19 0.44 -0.78 -2.52
C ILE A 19 1.13 -0.62 -1.17
N PHE A 20 0.57 0.21 -0.32
CA PHE A 20 1.14 0.44 0.99
C PHE A 20 1.16 -0.86 1.79
N VAL A 21 0.09 -1.62 1.77
CA VAL A 21 0.02 -2.88 2.48
C VAL A 21 1.02 -3.87 1.89
N LEU A 22 1.15 -3.87 0.58
CA LEU A 22 2.10 -4.76 -0.06
C LEU A 22 3.52 -4.44 0.36
N ILE A 23 3.85 -3.18 0.43
CA ILE A 23 5.18 -2.77 0.83
C ILE A 23 5.44 -3.17 2.27
N ILE A 24 4.46 -2.96 3.14
CA ILE A 24 4.62 -3.31 4.54
C ILE A 24 4.80 -4.82 4.68
N LEU A 25 4.05 -5.59 3.93
CA LEU A 25 4.17 -7.03 3.97
C LEU A 25 5.55 -7.47 3.50
N ALA A 26 6.04 -6.89 2.44
CA ALA A 26 7.34 -7.24 1.90
C ALA A 26 8.44 -6.91 2.89
N VAL A 27 8.37 -5.73 3.48
CA VAL A 27 9.39 -5.31 4.43
C VAL A 27 9.31 -6.18 5.68
N SER A 28 8.11 -6.48 6.14
CA SER A 28 7.96 -7.32 7.33
C SER A 28 8.52 -8.70 7.09
N THR A 29 8.27 -9.26 5.92
CA THR A 29 8.78 -10.56 5.60
C THR A 29 10.30 -10.56 5.57
N ALA A 30 10.88 -9.52 5.00
CA ALA A 30 12.33 -9.43 4.92
C ALA A 30 12.93 -9.32 6.32
N VAL A 31 12.33 -8.48 7.15
CA VAL A 31 12.84 -8.30 8.50
C VAL A 31 12.71 -9.61 9.28
N PHE A 32 11.59 -10.29 9.10
CA PHE A 32 11.37 -11.53 9.81
C PHE A 32 12.39 -12.57 9.37
N TRP A 33 12.66 -12.62 8.09
CA TRP A 33 13.64 -13.58 7.59
C TRP A 33 15.00 -13.30 8.19
N VAL A 34 15.44 -12.06 8.15
CA VAL A 34 16.76 -11.72 8.67
C VAL A 34 16.79 -11.94 10.18
N SER A 35 15.68 -11.69 10.83
CA SER A 35 15.63 -11.85 12.26
C SER A 35 15.76 -13.31 12.67
N GLN A 36 15.37 -14.21 11.81
CA GLN A 36 15.47 -15.61 12.12
C GLN A 36 16.84 -16.15 11.86
N GLN A 37 17.63 -15.44 11.11
CA GLN A 37 18.99 -15.85 10.92
C GLN A 37 19.78 -15.58 12.17
#